data_ad8d971346b2a398ac6fa6bf9adf5470
#
_entry.id   ad8d971346b2a398ac6fa6bf9adf5470
#
_cell.length_a   1.000
_cell.length_b   1.000
_cell.length_c   1.000
_cell.angle_alpha   90.00
_cell.angle_beta   90.00
_cell.angle_gamma   90.00
#
_symmetry.space_group_name_H-M   'P 1'
#
loop_
_entity.id
_entity.type
_entity.pdbx_description
1 polymer ?
#
loop_
_entity_poly.entity_id
_entity_poly.type
_entity_poly.pdbx_seq_one_letter_code
_entity_poly.pdbx_strand_id
1 'polypeptide(L)'
;VSLDGAALPATQAQIAAFIAAATATDFAGSVLTVTNDAPESYPVGVTVVTFSAVDADDRQGQRSSTVTVVAPAEENDTDQDGMDDLFEVNNGLDPNANDAAGDADGDGRSNLDEYKEGKDPNSDDVAPVLTIAEAVVTLEATGALGYSGSLDSVIAAVSATDLVDSAPVISVSESVPDPLPLGDSQVTVLATDAEGNVAEGTVAVMVVDTTAPVISGAVLLVLTVDTPITVASSDARVVAWIAGVTASDIVDGATSVTNNVISGSSFDVGETVITFTSTDAANNTATVTATVLVAVGPAVSVAGAIT
;
A
#
# COMPACT_ATOMS: atom_id res chain seq x y z
N VAL A 1 10.64 -27.83 24.48
CA VAL A 1 9.81 -28.90 24.98
C VAL A 1 9.38 -29.72 23.79
N SER A 2 9.73 -31.02 23.79
CA SER A 2 9.17 -31.94 22.81
C SER A 2 7.84 -32.44 23.36
N LEU A 3 6.76 -32.11 22.68
CA LEU A 3 5.41 -32.47 23.10
C LEU A 3 5.03 -33.93 22.81
N ASP A 4 5.92 -34.74 22.23
CA ASP A 4 5.62 -36.11 21.80
C ASP A 4 6.66 -37.14 22.27
N GLY A 5 7.47 -36.81 23.27
CA GLY A 5 8.55 -37.69 23.77
C GLY A 5 9.72 -37.85 22.80
N ALA A 6 9.79 -37.08 21.76
CA ALA A 6 10.90 -37.10 20.81
C ALA A 6 12.15 -36.46 21.38
N ALA A 7 13.33 -36.90 20.91
CA ALA A 7 14.60 -36.33 21.31
C ALA A 7 14.74 -34.87 20.82
N LEU A 8 15.33 -34.02 21.67
CA LEU A 8 15.61 -32.64 21.30
C LEU A 8 16.84 -32.55 20.40
N PRO A 9 16.78 -31.83 19.24
CA PRO A 9 17.94 -31.67 18.38
C PRO A 9 19.01 -30.78 19.02
N ALA A 10 20.31 -31.08 18.77
CA ALA A 10 21.42 -30.28 19.25
C ALA A 10 21.40 -28.81 18.77
N THR A 11 20.63 -28.51 17.72
CA THR A 11 20.42 -27.16 17.19
C THR A 11 19.45 -26.31 18.01
N GLN A 12 18.74 -26.88 18.97
CA GLN A 12 17.91 -26.10 19.88
C GLN A 12 18.76 -25.05 20.61
N ALA A 13 18.29 -23.79 20.62
CA ALA A 13 19.08 -22.63 21.01
C ALA A 13 19.77 -22.77 22.38
N GLN A 14 19.08 -23.37 23.34
CA GLN A 14 19.63 -23.60 24.71
C GLN A 14 20.79 -24.63 24.73
N ILE A 15 20.66 -25.71 23.95
CA ILE A 15 21.69 -26.75 23.84
C ILE A 15 22.88 -26.21 23.05
N ALA A 16 22.65 -25.54 21.95
CA ALA A 16 23.69 -24.89 21.14
C ALA A 16 24.48 -23.85 21.97
N ALA A 17 23.79 -23.03 22.76
CA ALA A 17 24.42 -22.07 23.66
C ALA A 17 25.26 -22.74 24.74
N PHE A 18 24.76 -23.85 25.33
CA PHE A 18 25.50 -24.64 26.32
C PHE A 18 26.80 -25.21 25.72
N ILE A 19 26.75 -25.79 24.52
CA ILE A 19 27.93 -26.35 23.86
C ILE A 19 28.94 -25.25 23.50
N ALA A 20 28.45 -24.09 23.01
CA ALA A 20 29.29 -22.96 22.62
C ALA A 20 29.95 -22.22 23.81
N ALA A 21 29.42 -22.39 25.02
CA ALA A 21 29.95 -21.73 26.23
C ALA A 21 31.23 -22.40 26.79
N ALA A 22 31.61 -23.56 26.30
CA ALA A 22 32.78 -24.26 26.77
C ALA A 22 34.08 -23.57 26.34
N THR A 23 34.96 -23.25 27.27
CA THR A 23 36.27 -22.63 27.05
C THR A 23 37.39 -23.40 27.70
N ALA A 24 38.58 -23.39 27.13
CA ALA A 24 39.79 -23.99 27.72
C ALA A 24 40.99 -23.06 27.55
N THR A 25 41.88 -23.08 28.54
CA THR A 25 43.18 -22.39 28.50
C THR A 25 44.29 -23.31 28.92
N ASP A 26 45.52 -23.13 28.42
CA ASP A 26 46.70 -23.79 28.91
C ASP A 26 47.19 -23.11 30.22
N PHE A 27 48.29 -23.66 30.78
CA PHE A 27 48.89 -23.11 32.00
C PHE A 27 49.44 -21.67 31.81
N ALA A 28 49.80 -21.30 30.60
CA ALA A 28 50.25 -19.95 30.24
C ALA A 28 49.10 -18.97 29.99
N GLY A 29 47.84 -19.42 30.01
CA GLY A 29 46.64 -18.60 29.75
C GLY A 29 46.27 -18.48 28.29
N SER A 30 46.87 -19.23 27.38
CA SER A 30 46.51 -19.24 25.96
C SER A 30 45.19 -19.98 25.76
N VAL A 31 44.30 -19.43 24.94
CA VAL A 31 42.99 -20.06 24.64
C VAL A 31 43.21 -21.28 23.73
N LEU A 32 42.61 -22.39 24.10
CA LEU A 32 42.67 -23.65 23.36
C LEU A 32 41.32 -23.92 22.66
N THR A 33 41.40 -24.65 21.54
CA THR A 33 40.19 -25.11 20.85
C THR A 33 39.53 -26.24 21.67
N VAL A 34 38.24 -26.10 21.96
CA VAL A 34 37.45 -27.12 22.63
C VAL A 34 36.72 -27.97 21.61
N THR A 35 36.85 -29.29 21.74
CA THR A 35 36.02 -30.28 21.04
C THR A 35 35.07 -30.95 22.02
N ASN A 36 33.99 -31.58 21.53
CA ASN A 36 33.03 -32.29 22.37
C ASN A 36 32.48 -33.52 21.64
N ASP A 37 31.86 -34.41 22.41
CA ASP A 37 31.19 -35.61 21.95
C ASP A 37 29.66 -35.49 21.97
N ALA A 38 29.13 -34.26 21.95
CA ALA A 38 27.68 -33.97 21.96
C ALA A 38 26.95 -34.69 20.83
N PRO A 39 25.90 -35.43 21.12
CA PRO A 39 25.10 -36.12 20.10
C PRO A 39 24.27 -35.10 19.25
N GLU A 40 23.83 -35.54 18.09
CA GLU A 40 22.94 -34.73 17.26
C GLU A 40 21.54 -34.55 17.86
N SER A 41 21.11 -35.41 18.74
CA SER A 41 19.85 -35.36 19.47
C SER A 41 19.97 -35.87 20.90
N TYR A 42 19.19 -35.28 21.78
CA TYR A 42 19.18 -35.57 23.21
C TYR A 42 17.86 -36.24 23.59
N PRO A 43 17.86 -37.55 23.95
CA PRO A 43 16.66 -38.24 24.42
C PRO A 43 16.24 -37.70 25.79
N VAL A 44 15.00 -37.95 26.16
CA VAL A 44 14.55 -37.75 27.56
C VAL A 44 15.46 -38.47 28.54
N GLY A 45 15.85 -37.78 29.59
CA GLY A 45 16.80 -38.26 30.57
C GLY A 45 18.09 -37.44 30.61
N VAL A 46 19.14 -38.00 31.14
CA VAL A 46 20.42 -37.33 31.32
C VAL A 46 21.42 -37.79 30.26
N THR A 47 21.90 -36.87 29.46
CA THR A 47 23.00 -37.10 28.52
C THR A 47 24.25 -36.42 29.03
N VAL A 48 25.36 -37.19 29.15
CA VAL A 48 26.67 -36.65 29.52
C VAL A 48 27.37 -36.18 28.27
N VAL A 49 27.87 -34.94 28.26
CA VAL A 49 28.70 -34.40 27.19
C VAL A 49 30.09 -34.14 27.74
N THR A 50 31.10 -34.70 27.06
CA THR A 50 32.52 -34.55 27.43
C THR A 50 33.16 -33.52 26.49
N PHE A 51 33.71 -32.48 27.08
CA PHE A 51 34.53 -31.46 26.39
C PHE A 51 36.00 -31.79 26.54
N SER A 52 36.76 -31.68 25.50
CA SER A 52 38.19 -31.97 25.41
C SER A 52 38.96 -30.82 24.80
N ALA A 53 40.14 -30.55 25.30
CA ALA A 53 41.08 -29.64 24.69
C ALA A 53 42.51 -30.21 24.77
N VAL A 54 43.34 -29.92 23.79
CA VAL A 54 44.73 -30.35 23.69
C VAL A 54 45.63 -29.14 23.55
N ASP A 55 46.70 -29.07 24.35
CA ASP A 55 47.70 -28.01 24.25
C ASP A 55 48.79 -28.30 23.21
N ALA A 56 49.73 -27.37 23.00
CA ALA A 56 50.80 -27.50 22.03
C ALA A 56 51.82 -28.62 22.31
N ASP A 57 51.82 -29.18 23.55
CA ASP A 57 52.65 -30.29 23.99
C ASP A 57 51.90 -31.62 23.96
N ASP A 58 50.75 -31.71 23.27
CA ASP A 58 49.87 -32.88 23.19
C ASP A 58 49.26 -33.33 24.55
N ARG A 59 49.22 -32.45 25.54
CA ARG A 59 48.57 -32.75 26.81
C ARG A 59 47.08 -32.49 26.71
N GLN A 60 46.29 -33.49 27.05
CA GLN A 60 44.83 -33.44 26.96
C GLN A 60 44.19 -33.13 28.31
N GLY A 61 43.27 -32.15 28.29
CA GLY A 61 42.35 -31.90 29.40
C GLY A 61 40.92 -32.28 28.98
N GLN A 62 40.19 -32.89 29.93
CA GLN A 62 38.76 -33.22 29.69
C GLN A 62 37.90 -32.82 30.88
N ARG A 63 36.65 -32.45 30.56
CA ARG A 63 35.62 -32.20 31.56
C ARG A 63 34.24 -32.56 31.01
N SER A 64 33.44 -33.25 31.80
CA SER A 64 32.08 -33.61 31.44
C SER A 64 31.08 -32.71 32.12
N SER A 65 29.97 -32.46 31.44
CA SER A 65 28.78 -31.82 31.94
C SER A 65 27.53 -32.54 31.41
N THR A 66 26.39 -32.26 31.97
CA THR A 66 25.15 -32.97 31.63
C THR A 66 24.13 -32.06 30.99
N VAL A 67 23.42 -32.59 29.99
CA VAL A 67 22.15 -32.04 29.48
C VAL A 67 21.05 -32.95 30.01
N THR A 68 20.11 -32.39 30.74
CA THR A 68 18.92 -33.12 31.19
C THR A 68 17.72 -32.70 30.38
N VAL A 69 17.17 -33.63 29.61
CA VAL A 69 15.88 -33.46 28.93
C VAL A 69 14.83 -34.09 29.83
N VAL A 70 13.96 -33.27 30.37
CA VAL A 70 12.84 -33.74 31.18
C VAL A 70 11.71 -34.07 30.22
N ALA A 71 11.13 -35.27 30.34
CA ALA A 71 9.86 -35.56 29.70
C ALA A 71 8.84 -34.49 30.13
N PRO A 72 7.93 -34.04 29.27
CA PRO A 72 6.75 -33.37 29.80
C PRO A 72 6.17 -34.27 30.90
N ALA A 73 5.71 -33.67 32.01
CA ALA A 73 4.90 -34.37 32.98
C ALA A 73 3.83 -35.11 32.19
N GLU A 74 3.56 -36.41 32.49
CA GLU A 74 2.44 -37.09 31.83
C GLU A 74 1.24 -36.15 31.96
N GLU A 75 0.80 -35.63 30.80
CA GLU A 75 -0.30 -34.69 30.73
C GLU A 75 -1.50 -35.44 31.25
N ASN A 76 -1.99 -35.04 32.42
CA ASN A 76 -3.18 -35.62 32.99
C ASN A 76 -4.36 -34.95 32.25
N ASP A 77 -5.10 -35.74 31.51
CA ASP A 77 -6.34 -35.37 30.87
C ASP A 77 -7.45 -36.13 31.61
N THR A 78 -8.03 -35.47 32.62
CA THR A 78 -8.93 -36.12 33.58
C THR A 78 -10.28 -36.47 32.99
N ASP A 79 -10.80 -35.64 32.08
CA ASP A 79 -12.11 -35.83 31.44
C ASP A 79 -12.00 -36.45 30.03
N GLN A 80 -10.78 -36.61 29.50
CA GLN A 80 -10.43 -37.26 28.26
C GLN A 80 -10.97 -36.51 27.04
N ASP A 81 -10.87 -35.18 27.04
CA ASP A 81 -11.34 -34.34 25.97
C ASP A 81 -10.23 -33.94 24.97
N GLY A 82 -8.98 -34.27 25.30
CA GLY A 82 -7.81 -34.07 24.45
C GLY A 82 -6.99 -32.85 24.78
N MET A 83 -7.33 -32.14 25.88
CA MET A 83 -6.51 -31.08 26.48
C MET A 83 -5.92 -31.60 27.81
N ASP A 84 -4.80 -31.06 28.23
CA ASP A 84 -4.22 -31.43 29.52
C ASP A 84 -4.76 -30.58 30.67
N ASP A 85 -4.97 -31.19 31.86
CA ASP A 85 -5.49 -30.51 33.05
C ASP A 85 -4.71 -29.21 33.36
N LEU A 86 -3.41 -29.17 33.09
CA LEU A 86 -2.55 -28.01 33.41
C LEU A 86 -2.82 -26.87 32.43
N PHE A 87 -3.01 -27.17 31.15
CA PHE A 87 -3.42 -26.17 30.15
C PHE A 87 -4.78 -25.57 30.52
N GLU A 88 -5.74 -26.45 30.85
CA GLU A 88 -7.08 -26.02 31.21
C GLU A 88 -7.10 -25.10 32.43
N VAL A 89 -6.43 -25.53 33.54
CA VAL A 89 -6.32 -24.70 34.77
C VAL A 89 -5.65 -23.38 34.49
N ASN A 90 -4.59 -23.35 33.66
CA ASN A 90 -3.87 -22.12 33.34
C ASN A 90 -4.69 -21.14 32.52
N ASN A 91 -5.61 -21.67 31.73
CA ASN A 91 -6.47 -20.87 30.84
C ASN A 91 -7.91 -20.70 31.36
N GLY A 92 -8.18 -21.18 32.61
CA GLY A 92 -9.50 -21.00 33.24
C GLY A 92 -10.59 -21.91 32.68
N LEU A 93 -10.20 -23.00 32.02
CA LEU A 93 -11.05 -24.11 31.58
C LEU A 93 -11.23 -25.11 32.72
N ASP A 94 -12.16 -26.07 32.59
CA ASP A 94 -12.49 -27.04 33.65
C ASP A 94 -11.91 -28.44 33.36
N PRO A 95 -10.84 -28.87 34.00
CA PRO A 95 -10.20 -30.17 33.77
C PRO A 95 -11.06 -31.40 34.11
N ASN A 96 -12.30 -31.20 34.52
CA ASN A 96 -13.24 -32.30 34.84
C ASN A 96 -14.49 -32.28 33.94
N ALA A 97 -14.58 -31.34 32.98
CA ALA A 97 -15.74 -31.16 32.13
C ALA A 97 -15.33 -30.95 30.66
N ASN A 98 -15.59 -31.96 29.82
CA ASN A 98 -15.26 -31.86 28.39
C ASN A 98 -15.76 -30.54 27.78
N ASP A 99 -14.88 -29.55 27.71
CA ASP A 99 -15.09 -28.23 27.12
C ASP A 99 -14.20 -27.97 25.88
N ALA A 100 -13.58 -29.03 25.34
CA ALA A 100 -12.78 -29.03 24.13
C ALA A 100 -13.43 -28.37 22.91
N ALA A 101 -14.74 -28.55 22.76
CA ALA A 101 -15.52 -27.94 21.68
C ALA A 101 -16.05 -26.52 22.04
N GLY A 102 -15.76 -26.06 23.25
CA GLY A 102 -16.04 -24.68 23.67
C GLY A 102 -15.18 -23.69 22.87
N ASP A 103 -15.55 -22.43 22.97
CA ASP A 103 -14.89 -21.29 22.37
C ASP A 103 -14.92 -20.19 23.43
N ALA A 104 -13.82 -20.04 24.16
CA ALA A 104 -13.82 -19.28 25.40
C ALA A 104 -13.77 -17.77 25.17
N ASP A 105 -13.13 -17.31 24.10
CA ASP A 105 -13.05 -15.91 23.71
C ASP A 105 -14.08 -15.52 22.64
N GLY A 106 -14.66 -16.49 21.92
CA GLY A 106 -15.71 -16.26 20.93
C GLY A 106 -15.20 -15.97 19.52
N ASP A 107 -13.92 -16.25 19.23
CA ASP A 107 -13.30 -15.97 17.94
C ASP A 107 -13.67 -16.95 16.82
N GLY A 108 -14.36 -18.05 17.17
CA GLY A 108 -14.80 -19.10 16.24
C GLY A 108 -13.86 -20.29 16.17
N ARG A 109 -12.80 -20.31 16.98
CA ARG A 109 -11.93 -21.50 17.18
C ARG A 109 -12.35 -22.22 18.46
N SER A 110 -12.13 -23.52 18.47
CA SER A 110 -12.41 -24.29 19.69
C SER A 110 -11.19 -24.30 20.64
N ASN A 111 -11.43 -24.37 21.94
CA ASN A 111 -10.38 -24.52 22.94
C ASN A 111 -9.37 -25.63 22.59
N LEU A 112 -9.86 -26.76 22.05
CA LEU A 112 -9.00 -27.88 21.61
C LEU A 112 -8.15 -27.53 20.37
N ASP A 113 -8.68 -26.76 19.41
CA ASP A 113 -7.91 -26.37 18.23
C ASP A 113 -6.80 -25.40 18.62
N GLU A 114 -7.08 -24.50 19.54
CA GLU A 114 -6.10 -23.56 20.09
C GLU A 114 -5.03 -24.30 20.94
N TYR A 115 -5.45 -25.23 21.80
CA TYR A 115 -4.53 -26.10 22.53
C TYR A 115 -3.54 -26.79 21.59
N LYS A 116 -4.04 -27.42 20.50
CA LYS A 116 -3.20 -28.11 19.51
C LYS A 116 -2.22 -27.17 18.80
N GLU A 117 -2.59 -25.92 18.61
CA GLU A 117 -1.76 -24.90 17.97
C GLU A 117 -0.87 -24.14 18.97
N GLY A 118 -1.05 -24.39 20.27
CA GLY A 118 -0.31 -23.70 21.34
C GLY A 118 -0.71 -22.25 21.51
N LYS A 119 -1.99 -21.95 21.23
CA LYS A 119 -2.64 -20.65 21.35
C LYS A 119 -3.28 -20.49 22.75
N ASP A 120 -3.74 -19.28 23.03
CA ASP A 120 -4.46 -18.93 24.25
C ASP A 120 -5.97 -18.87 23.97
N PRO A 121 -6.78 -19.79 24.51
CA PRO A 121 -8.23 -19.87 24.26
C PRO A 121 -9.01 -18.67 24.84
N ASN A 122 -8.35 -17.69 25.42
CA ASN A 122 -8.97 -16.48 25.91
C ASN A 122 -8.54 -15.21 25.12
N SER A 123 -7.86 -15.40 24.00
CA SER A 123 -7.34 -14.28 23.20
C SER A 123 -7.63 -14.48 21.74
N ASP A 124 -8.49 -13.65 21.18
CA ASP A 124 -8.81 -13.63 19.74
C ASP A 124 -7.53 -13.62 18.89
N ASP A 125 -7.33 -14.66 18.13
CA ASP A 125 -6.22 -14.81 17.19
C ASP A 125 -6.70 -15.03 15.74
N VAL A 126 -7.96 -14.79 15.47
CA VAL A 126 -8.61 -14.87 14.17
C VAL A 126 -8.69 -13.49 13.53
N ALA A 127 -8.13 -13.35 12.35
CA ALA A 127 -8.16 -12.09 11.63
C ALA A 127 -9.57 -11.79 11.07
N PRO A 128 -9.93 -10.51 10.95
CA PRO A 128 -11.20 -10.08 10.37
C PRO A 128 -11.45 -10.60 8.97
N VAL A 129 -12.71 -10.77 8.60
CA VAL A 129 -13.12 -11.15 7.25
C VAL A 129 -13.36 -9.90 6.42
N LEU A 130 -12.52 -9.68 5.38
CA LEU A 130 -12.67 -8.60 4.42
C LEU A 130 -13.72 -8.93 3.36
N THR A 131 -14.57 -7.95 3.06
CA THR A 131 -15.51 -7.97 1.93
C THR A 131 -15.31 -6.74 1.06
N ILE A 132 -15.01 -6.93 -0.23
CA ILE A 132 -14.84 -5.88 -1.22
C ILE A 132 -16.16 -5.74 -1.99
N ALA A 133 -16.82 -4.58 -1.84
CA ALA A 133 -18.16 -4.33 -2.40
C ALA A 133 -18.11 -3.94 -3.88
N GLU A 134 -17.05 -3.27 -4.34
CA GLU A 134 -16.92 -2.77 -5.70
C GLU A 134 -15.80 -3.50 -6.45
N ALA A 135 -16.08 -3.87 -7.72
CA ALA A 135 -15.10 -4.55 -8.54
C ALA A 135 -13.93 -3.63 -8.94
N VAL A 136 -14.18 -2.32 -9.15
CA VAL A 136 -13.18 -1.31 -9.51
C VAL A 136 -13.58 0.04 -8.93
N VAL A 137 -12.67 0.68 -8.22
CA VAL A 137 -12.80 2.08 -7.77
C VAL A 137 -12.16 2.99 -8.81
N THR A 138 -12.92 3.98 -9.31
CA THR A 138 -12.41 4.96 -10.29
C THR A 138 -11.98 6.24 -9.58
N LEU A 139 -10.76 6.71 -9.87
CA LEU A 139 -10.19 7.95 -9.35
C LEU A 139 -9.84 8.87 -10.51
N GLU A 140 -10.15 10.17 -10.36
CA GLU A 140 -9.75 11.20 -11.32
C GLU A 140 -8.30 11.60 -11.10
N ALA A 141 -7.48 11.65 -12.14
CA ALA A 141 -6.09 12.05 -12.07
C ALA A 141 -5.94 13.50 -11.56
N THR A 142 -4.98 13.71 -10.68
CA THR A 142 -4.69 15.03 -10.08
C THR A 142 -3.47 15.71 -10.70
N GLY A 143 -2.83 15.06 -11.65
CA GLY A 143 -1.65 15.57 -12.36
C GLY A 143 -1.08 14.58 -13.36
N ALA A 144 -0.02 14.97 -14.04
CA ALA A 144 0.63 14.20 -15.10
C ALA A 144 1.13 12.82 -14.71
N LEU A 145 1.34 12.57 -13.43
CA LEU A 145 1.81 11.28 -12.92
C LEU A 145 0.66 10.37 -12.46
N GLY A 146 -0.59 10.87 -12.50
CA GLY A 146 -1.77 10.14 -12.07
C GLY A 146 -2.50 10.79 -10.89
N TYR A 147 -2.99 9.97 -9.95
CA TYR A 147 -3.72 10.42 -8.78
C TYR A 147 -2.84 10.51 -7.54
N SER A 148 -2.84 11.66 -6.89
CA SER A 148 -2.24 11.87 -5.57
C SER A 148 -3.30 12.50 -4.65
N GLY A 149 -3.65 11.80 -3.59
CA GLY A 149 -4.68 12.26 -2.66
C GLY A 149 -5.17 11.16 -1.70
N SER A 150 -6.26 11.45 -1.00
CA SER A 150 -6.88 10.48 -0.08
C SER A 150 -7.45 9.27 -0.82
N LEU A 151 -7.23 8.08 -0.26
CA LEU A 151 -7.82 6.82 -0.74
C LEU A 151 -9.09 6.44 0.03
N ASP A 152 -9.80 7.42 0.59
CA ASP A 152 -11.05 7.19 1.35
C ASP A 152 -12.12 6.45 0.54
N SER A 153 -12.19 6.70 -0.79
CA SER A 153 -13.10 5.98 -1.68
C SER A 153 -12.73 4.49 -1.83
N VAL A 154 -11.44 4.17 -1.76
CA VAL A 154 -10.95 2.78 -1.76
C VAL A 154 -11.32 2.10 -0.44
N ILE A 155 -11.12 2.80 0.69
CA ILE A 155 -11.52 2.32 2.02
C ILE A 155 -13.04 2.12 2.08
N ALA A 156 -13.83 3.05 1.53
CA ALA A 156 -15.29 2.96 1.51
C ALA A 156 -15.85 1.79 0.66
N ALA A 157 -15.05 1.28 -0.29
CA ALA A 157 -15.40 0.12 -1.10
C ALA A 157 -15.21 -1.22 -0.36
N VAL A 158 -14.66 -1.17 0.86
CA VAL A 158 -14.32 -2.37 1.66
C VAL A 158 -15.10 -2.34 2.98
N SER A 159 -15.53 -3.49 3.42
CA SER A 159 -16.03 -3.72 4.78
C SER A 159 -15.28 -4.88 5.43
N ALA A 160 -15.20 -4.86 6.74
CA ALA A 160 -14.64 -5.93 7.52
C ALA A 160 -15.63 -6.36 8.60
N THR A 161 -15.64 -7.64 8.91
CA THR A 161 -16.42 -8.23 10.02
C THR A 161 -15.53 -9.17 10.79
N ASP A 162 -15.72 -9.18 12.07
CA ASP A 162 -15.05 -10.07 12.99
C ASP A 162 -16.06 -10.61 14.00
N LEU A 163 -15.74 -11.74 14.65
CA LEU A 163 -16.64 -12.36 15.62
C LEU A 163 -16.55 -11.67 16.99
N VAL A 164 -15.35 -11.25 17.37
CA VAL A 164 -15.05 -10.64 18.67
C VAL A 164 -15.02 -9.13 18.56
N ASP A 165 -14.32 -8.57 17.57
CA ASP A 165 -14.26 -7.13 17.34
C ASP A 165 -15.41 -6.66 16.45
N SER A 166 -16.29 -5.86 17.01
CA SER A 166 -17.46 -5.32 16.28
C SER A 166 -17.11 -4.24 15.24
N ALA A 167 -15.88 -3.74 15.23
CA ALA A 167 -15.46 -2.61 14.40
C ALA A 167 -13.97 -2.67 13.99
N PRO A 168 -13.54 -3.70 13.23
CA PRO A 168 -12.18 -3.79 12.73
C PRO A 168 -11.76 -2.52 11.96
N VAL A 169 -10.53 -2.08 12.11
CA VAL A 169 -10.00 -0.88 11.46
C VAL A 169 -9.54 -1.20 10.06
N ILE A 170 -10.12 -0.54 9.04
CA ILE A 170 -9.69 -0.67 7.65
C ILE A 170 -8.69 0.44 7.33
N SER A 171 -7.57 0.07 6.73
CA SER A 171 -6.51 0.98 6.29
C SER A 171 -5.95 0.58 4.93
N VAL A 172 -5.21 1.49 4.29
CA VAL A 172 -4.45 1.20 3.08
C VAL A 172 -3.01 0.90 3.47
N SER A 173 -2.41 -0.08 2.81
CA SER A 173 -1.01 -0.44 3.04
C SER A 173 -0.06 0.70 2.66
N GLU A 174 1.00 0.90 3.44
CA GLU A 174 2.06 1.88 3.16
C GLU A 174 2.84 1.60 1.86
N SER A 175 2.71 0.40 1.28
CA SER A 175 3.37 0.02 0.03
C SER A 175 2.67 0.56 -1.23
N VAL A 176 1.49 1.21 -1.09
CA VAL A 176 0.76 1.80 -2.23
C VAL A 176 1.52 3.01 -2.75
N PRO A 177 1.81 3.07 -4.08
CA PRO A 177 2.52 4.21 -4.66
C PRO A 177 1.70 5.49 -4.57
N ASP A 178 2.37 6.60 -4.32
CA ASP A 178 1.81 7.95 -4.41
C ASP A 178 2.73 8.80 -5.30
N PRO A 179 2.27 9.22 -6.49
CA PRO A 179 0.92 9.04 -7.06
C PRO A 179 0.64 7.62 -7.59
N LEU A 180 -0.65 7.24 -7.58
CA LEU A 180 -1.13 6.10 -8.36
C LEU A 180 -1.08 6.45 -9.85
N PRO A 181 -0.45 5.62 -10.71
CA PRO A 181 -0.33 5.94 -12.14
C PRO A 181 -1.68 5.91 -12.86
N LEU A 182 -1.74 6.58 -14.02
CA LEU A 182 -2.88 6.48 -14.93
C LEU A 182 -3.12 5.02 -15.36
N GLY A 183 -4.40 4.67 -15.51
CA GLY A 183 -4.85 3.33 -15.87
C GLY A 183 -5.07 2.43 -14.65
N ASP A 184 -4.93 1.12 -14.87
CA ASP A 184 -5.24 0.10 -13.86
C ASP A 184 -4.13 -0.02 -12.82
N SER A 185 -4.54 -0.07 -11.57
CA SER A 185 -3.69 -0.31 -10.39
C SER A 185 -4.40 -1.23 -9.40
N GLN A 186 -3.64 -1.79 -8.47
CA GLN A 186 -4.18 -2.51 -7.33
C GLN A 186 -3.72 -1.83 -6.04
N VAL A 187 -4.64 -1.62 -5.14
CA VAL A 187 -4.39 -1.04 -3.82
C VAL A 187 -4.62 -2.12 -2.77
N THR A 188 -3.58 -2.41 -2.00
CA THR A 188 -3.67 -3.32 -0.87
C THR A 188 -4.33 -2.63 0.30
N VAL A 189 -5.35 -3.28 0.86
CA VAL A 189 -6.09 -2.84 2.05
C VAL A 189 -5.91 -3.87 3.16
N LEU A 190 -5.89 -3.38 4.38
CA LEU A 190 -5.73 -4.15 5.60
C LEU A 190 -6.95 -3.94 6.48
N ALA A 191 -7.43 -5.01 7.12
CA ALA A 191 -8.37 -4.90 8.23
C ALA A 191 -7.67 -5.44 9.48
N THR A 192 -7.66 -4.66 10.53
CA THR A 192 -7.01 -4.98 11.80
C THR A 192 -8.06 -4.93 12.91
N ASP A 193 -8.14 -5.98 13.73
CA ASP A 193 -8.98 -6.03 14.92
C ASP A 193 -8.31 -5.34 16.12
N ALA A 194 -8.95 -5.43 17.29
CA ALA A 194 -8.47 -4.81 18.52
C ALA A 194 -7.24 -5.52 19.11
N GLU A 195 -7.06 -6.81 18.85
CA GLU A 195 -5.96 -7.65 19.29
C GLU A 195 -4.76 -7.56 18.36
N GLY A 196 -4.95 -7.01 17.14
CA GLY A 196 -3.89 -6.77 16.17
C GLY A 196 -3.78 -7.86 15.10
N ASN A 197 -4.77 -8.75 14.97
CA ASN A 197 -4.82 -9.70 13.86
C ASN A 197 -5.20 -8.97 12.59
N VAL A 198 -4.57 -9.33 11.47
CA VAL A 198 -4.66 -8.58 10.22
C VAL A 198 -5.11 -9.47 9.07
N ALA A 199 -6.18 -9.05 8.41
CA ALA A 199 -6.55 -9.57 7.10
C ALA A 199 -6.09 -8.60 6.00
N GLU A 200 -5.65 -9.15 4.88
CA GLU A 200 -5.18 -8.40 3.72
C GLU A 200 -6.05 -8.71 2.49
N GLY A 201 -6.35 -7.66 1.71
CA GLY A 201 -7.08 -7.78 0.47
C GLY A 201 -6.59 -6.76 -0.56
N THR A 202 -7.04 -6.89 -1.82
CA THR A 202 -6.69 -5.96 -2.89
C THR A 202 -7.93 -5.40 -3.57
N VAL A 203 -7.98 -4.07 -3.70
CA VAL A 203 -9.02 -3.33 -4.44
C VAL A 203 -8.44 -2.93 -5.79
N ALA A 204 -9.14 -3.25 -6.88
CA ALA A 204 -8.79 -2.76 -8.20
C ALA A 204 -9.15 -1.27 -8.30
N VAL A 205 -8.21 -0.47 -8.77
CA VAL A 205 -8.36 0.98 -8.94
C VAL A 205 -8.06 1.35 -10.39
N MET A 206 -8.90 2.16 -11.01
CA MET A 206 -8.67 2.75 -12.32
C MET A 206 -8.49 4.26 -12.15
N VAL A 207 -7.31 4.77 -12.48
CA VAL A 207 -7.05 6.21 -12.54
C VAL A 207 -7.32 6.71 -13.96
N VAL A 208 -8.26 7.63 -14.08
CA VAL A 208 -8.71 8.18 -15.36
C VAL A 208 -8.44 9.68 -15.41
N ASP A 209 -8.35 10.20 -16.62
CA ASP A 209 -8.42 11.61 -16.90
C ASP A 209 -9.72 11.90 -17.65
N THR A 210 -10.67 12.56 -17.00
CA THR A 210 -11.95 13.00 -17.59
C THR A 210 -12.07 14.52 -17.60
N THR A 211 -11.02 15.22 -17.14
CA THR A 211 -10.98 16.67 -17.06
C THR A 211 -10.56 17.26 -18.42
N ALA A 212 -11.39 18.14 -18.96
CA ALA A 212 -11.07 18.80 -20.22
C ALA A 212 -10.07 19.96 -20.04
N PRO A 213 -9.24 20.27 -21.05
CA PRO A 213 -8.31 21.38 -21.01
C PRO A 213 -8.96 22.73 -20.72
N VAL A 214 -8.24 23.61 -20.02
CA VAL A 214 -8.68 24.99 -19.76
C VAL A 214 -8.11 25.90 -20.84
N ILE A 215 -8.98 26.51 -21.67
CA ILE A 215 -8.60 27.46 -22.69
C ILE A 215 -8.55 28.88 -22.11
N SER A 216 -7.45 29.61 -22.34
CA SER A 216 -7.19 30.95 -21.84
C SER A 216 -6.81 31.89 -22.97
N GLY A 217 -7.00 33.23 -22.80
CA GLY A 217 -6.63 34.23 -23.77
C GLY A 217 -7.68 34.52 -24.86
N ALA A 218 -8.81 33.78 -24.87
CA ALA A 218 -9.92 34.02 -25.80
C ALA A 218 -10.74 35.26 -25.39
N VAL A 219 -10.20 36.44 -25.61
CA VAL A 219 -10.83 37.74 -25.29
C VAL A 219 -11.34 38.47 -26.54
N LEU A 220 -12.17 39.48 -26.33
CA LEU A 220 -12.66 40.36 -27.44
C LEU A 220 -11.47 40.97 -28.18
N LEU A 221 -11.42 40.80 -29.51
CA LEU A 221 -10.52 41.53 -30.40
C LEU A 221 -11.27 42.68 -31.09
N VAL A 222 -10.85 43.92 -30.88
CA VAL A 222 -11.40 45.09 -31.54
C VAL A 222 -10.43 45.54 -32.62
N LEU A 223 -10.92 45.61 -33.90
CA LEU A 223 -10.18 46.05 -35.06
C LEU A 223 -10.83 47.31 -35.59
N THR A 224 -10.17 48.48 -35.46
CA THR A 224 -10.65 49.72 -36.00
C THR A 224 -10.12 49.93 -37.43
N VAL A 225 -10.99 50.28 -38.37
CA VAL A 225 -10.70 50.59 -39.77
C VAL A 225 -11.24 51.98 -40.14
N ASP A 226 -10.55 52.71 -40.99
CA ASP A 226 -10.93 54.09 -41.35
C ASP A 226 -12.06 54.16 -42.36
N THR A 227 -12.30 53.09 -43.12
CA THR A 227 -13.35 52.94 -44.09
C THR A 227 -14.04 51.57 -43.90
N PRO A 228 -15.31 51.41 -44.39
CA PRO A 228 -15.98 50.11 -44.32
C PRO A 228 -15.30 49.08 -45.23
N ILE A 229 -14.25 48.44 -44.75
CA ILE A 229 -13.50 47.42 -45.45
C ILE A 229 -13.46 46.16 -44.59
N THR A 230 -13.28 45.02 -45.24
CA THR A 230 -13.04 43.76 -44.54
C THR A 230 -11.61 43.68 -44.00
N VAL A 231 -11.40 42.99 -42.90
CA VAL A 231 -10.07 42.68 -42.34
C VAL A 231 -9.74 41.23 -42.66
N ALA A 232 -8.62 41.00 -43.37
CA ALA A 232 -8.22 39.66 -43.74
C ALA A 232 -7.88 38.81 -42.47
N SER A 233 -8.18 37.51 -42.52
CA SER A 233 -7.78 36.59 -41.48
C SER A 233 -6.26 36.49 -41.30
N SER A 234 -5.48 36.91 -42.30
CA SER A 234 -4.01 37.03 -42.28
C SER A 234 -3.50 38.37 -41.70
N ASP A 235 -4.39 39.30 -41.29
CA ASP A 235 -3.97 40.51 -40.57
C ASP A 235 -3.15 40.19 -39.36
N ALA A 236 -2.01 40.89 -39.18
CA ALA A 236 -1.08 40.58 -38.10
C ALA A 236 -1.70 40.64 -36.70
N ARG A 237 -2.72 41.51 -36.49
CA ARG A 237 -3.46 41.63 -35.21
C ARG A 237 -4.33 40.41 -34.96
N VAL A 238 -4.98 39.86 -36.01
CA VAL A 238 -5.78 38.64 -35.93
C VAL A 238 -4.87 37.43 -35.64
N VAL A 239 -3.78 37.31 -36.40
CA VAL A 239 -2.80 36.24 -36.23
C VAL A 239 -2.21 36.25 -34.83
N ALA A 240 -1.82 37.43 -34.32
CA ALA A 240 -1.27 37.57 -32.95
C ALA A 240 -2.31 37.24 -31.85
N TRP A 241 -3.58 37.65 -32.09
CA TRP A 241 -4.68 37.34 -31.19
C TRP A 241 -4.96 35.84 -31.12
N ILE A 242 -5.05 35.17 -32.28
CA ILE A 242 -5.21 33.70 -32.32
C ILE A 242 -4.04 32.99 -31.61
N ALA A 243 -2.80 33.44 -31.89
CA ALA A 243 -1.60 32.85 -31.28
C ALA A 243 -1.51 33.10 -29.78
N GLY A 244 -2.23 34.09 -29.27
CA GLY A 244 -2.32 34.38 -27.82
C GLY A 244 -3.28 33.49 -27.06
N VAL A 245 -4.09 32.68 -27.75
CA VAL A 245 -5.01 31.74 -27.13
C VAL A 245 -4.23 30.43 -26.84
N THR A 246 -4.21 30.04 -25.60
CA THR A 246 -3.51 28.85 -25.12
C THR A 246 -4.45 27.92 -24.37
N ALA A 247 -4.09 26.68 -24.23
CA ALA A 247 -4.83 25.75 -23.42
C ALA A 247 -3.85 24.91 -22.58
N SER A 248 -4.31 24.54 -21.42
CA SER A 248 -3.56 23.63 -20.52
C SER A 248 -4.51 22.69 -19.83
N ASP A 249 -4.05 21.48 -19.66
CA ASP A 249 -4.69 20.40 -18.92
C ASP A 249 -3.87 20.03 -17.70
N ILE A 250 -4.51 19.46 -16.67
CA ILE A 250 -3.84 19.09 -15.41
C ILE A 250 -2.95 17.86 -15.59
N VAL A 251 -3.31 16.97 -16.52
CA VAL A 251 -2.58 15.73 -16.81
C VAL A 251 -1.58 15.94 -17.94
N ASP A 252 -2.04 16.52 -19.07
CA ASP A 252 -1.24 16.64 -20.30
C ASP A 252 -0.37 17.90 -20.35
N GLY A 253 -0.60 18.86 -19.46
CA GLY A 253 0.06 20.15 -19.50
C GLY A 253 -0.47 21.01 -20.67
N ALA A 254 0.42 21.57 -21.49
CA ALA A 254 0.03 22.41 -22.62
C ALA A 254 -0.59 21.58 -23.74
N THR A 255 -1.84 21.91 -24.13
CA THR A 255 -2.58 21.25 -25.22
C THR A 255 -2.73 22.17 -26.42
N SER A 256 -2.93 21.56 -27.60
CA SER A 256 -3.10 22.34 -28.86
C SER A 256 -4.47 22.99 -28.93
N VAL A 257 -4.51 24.26 -29.36
CA VAL A 257 -5.76 25.00 -29.62
C VAL A 257 -6.01 25.08 -31.12
N THR A 258 -7.18 24.69 -31.52
CA THR A 258 -7.70 24.91 -32.89
C THR A 258 -8.78 25.97 -32.86
N ASN A 259 -9.11 26.55 -34.05
CA ASN A 259 -10.18 27.51 -34.16
C ASN A 259 -10.90 27.37 -35.52
N ASN A 260 -12.06 28.01 -35.64
CA ASN A 260 -12.91 27.97 -36.86
C ASN A 260 -12.62 29.08 -37.85
N VAL A 261 -11.53 29.84 -37.72
CA VAL A 261 -11.13 30.87 -38.70
C VAL A 261 -10.64 30.17 -39.95
N ILE A 262 -11.32 30.47 -41.08
CA ILE A 262 -10.95 29.93 -42.40
C ILE A 262 -9.74 30.70 -42.93
N SER A 263 -8.68 30.01 -43.29
CA SER A 263 -7.50 30.61 -43.92
C SER A 263 -7.86 31.29 -45.23
N GLY A 264 -7.48 32.56 -45.41
CA GLY A 264 -7.80 33.36 -46.58
C GLY A 264 -9.20 34.01 -46.56
N SER A 265 -9.97 33.84 -45.50
CA SER A 265 -11.21 34.56 -45.27
C SER A 265 -10.98 35.99 -44.80
N SER A 266 -12.07 36.79 -44.69
CA SER A 266 -12.04 38.11 -44.08
C SER A 266 -13.19 38.29 -43.11
N PHE A 267 -13.00 39.24 -42.19
CA PHE A 267 -13.99 39.69 -41.22
C PHE A 267 -14.66 40.95 -41.75
N ASP A 268 -15.97 40.91 -41.91
CA ASP A 268 -16.78 42.09 -42.29
C ASP A 268 -16.93 43.05 -41.11
N VAL A 269 -17.32 44.28 -41.38
CA VAL A 269 -17.69 45.25 -40.34
C VAL A 269 -18.82 44.68 -39.50
N GLY A 270 -18.63 44.70 -38.18
CA GLY A 270 -19.55 44.09 -37.21
C GLY A 270 -18.85 43.02 -36.36
N GLU A 271 -19.64 42.16 -35.76
CA GLU A 271 -19.17 41.12 -34.87
C GLU A 271 -19.09 39.78 -35.58
N THR A 272 -17.98 39.06 -35.36
CA THR A 272 -17.80 37.68 -35.79
C THR A 272 -17.38 36.84 -34.56
N VAL A 273 -18.15 35.80 -34.31
CA VAL A 273 -17.83 34.86 -33.20
C VAL A 273 -16.87 33.78 -33.69
N ILE A 274 -15.77 33.62 -32.99
CA ILE A 274 -14.77 32.61 -33.22
C ILE A 274 -14.85 31.58 -32.09
N THR A 275 -14.87 30.32 -32.48
CA THR A 275 -14.82 29.20 -31.54
C THR A 275 -13.41 28.62 -31.49
N PHE A 276 -12.84 28.53 -30.30
CA PHE A 276 -11.60 27.85 -30.04
C PHE A 276 -11.91 26.50 -29.40
N THR A 277 -11.18 25.48 -29.79
CA THR A 277 -11.35 24.12 -29.31
C THR A 277 -9.98 23.53 -28.90
N SER A 278 -9.91 22.88 -27.77
CA SER A 278 -8.76 22.12 -27.33
C SER A 278 -9.20 20.73 -26.88
N THR A 279 -8.42 19.73 -27.21
CA THR A 279 -8.67 18.33 -26.85
C THR A 279 -7.36 17.78 -26.28
N ASP A 280 -7.46 17.08 -25.15
CA ASP A 280 -6.34 16.39 -24.49
C ASP A 280 -6.07 14.99 -25.10
N ALA A 281 -5.13 14.25 -24.52
CA ALA A 281 -4.78 12.91 -24.96
C ALA A 281 -5.84 11.86 -24.58
N ALA A 282 -6.62 12.11 -23.52
CA ALA A 282 -7.76 11.28 -23.11
C ALA A 282 -9.03 11.51 -23.93
N ASN A 283 -9.01 12.48 -24.88
CA ASN A 283 -10.10 12.93 -25.73
C ASN A 283 -11.18 13.77 -25.00
N ASN A 284 -10.86 14.36 -23.86
CA ASN A 284 -11.73 15.36 -23.25
C ASN A 284 -11.57 16.68 -24.04
N THR A 285 -12.68 17.32 -24.34
CA THR A 285 -12.69 18.50 -25.23
C THR A 285 -13.32 19.69 -24.54
N ALA A 286 -12.61 20.81 -24.59
CA ALA A 286 -13.10 22.11 -24.16
C ALA A 286 -13.34 23.02 -25.40
N THR A 287 -14.35 23.89 -25.32
CA THR A 287 -14.62 24.94 -26.28
C THR A 287 -14.85 26.26 -25.57
N VAL A 288 -14.35 27.35 -26.18
CA VAL A 288 -14.63 28.71 -25.75
C VAL A 288 -14.88 29.58 -26.97
N THR A 289 -15.74 30.56 -26.85
CA THR A 289 -15.99 31.55 -27.93
C THR A 289 -15.43 32.90 -27.55
N ALA A 290 -14.90 33.62 -28.58
CA ALA A 290 -14.52 35.01 -28.46
C ALA A 290 -14.98 35.77 -29.71
N THR A 291 -15.11 37.09 -29.60
CA THR A 291 -15.62 37.92 -30.68
C THR A 291 -14.50 38.73 -31.32
N VAL A 292 -14.48 38.76 -32.64
CA VAL A 292 -13.75 39.78 -33.42
C VAL A 292 -14.76 40.86 -33.81
N LEU A 293 -14.53 42.09 -33.34
CA LEU A 293 -15.33 43.28 -33.69
C LEU A 293 -14.54 44.15 -34.67
N VAL A 294 -15.02 44.26 -35.90
CA VAL A 294 -14.50 45.24 -36.88
C VAL A 294 -15.35 46.50 -36.82
N ALA A 295 -14.80 47.59 -36.31
CA ALA A 295 -15.46 48.86 -36.14
C ALA A 295 -14.91 49.91 -37.09
N VAL A 296 -15.79 50.68 -37.71
CA VAL A 296 -15.37 51.85 -38.55
C VAL A 296 -15.11 53.03 -37.62
N GLY A 297 -13.89 53.56 -37.68
CA GLY A 297 -13.53 54.76 -36.95
C GLY A 297 -14.25 56.02 -37.48
N PRO A 298 -14.33 57.12 -36.71
CA PRO A 298 -14.90 58.35 -37.18
C PRO A 298 -14.10 58.89 -38.36
N ALA A 299 -14.77 59.12 -39.54
CA ALA A 299 -14.15 59.75 -40.65
C ALA A 299 -13.88 61.24 -40.33
N VAL A 300 -12.60 61.61 -40.20
CA VAL A 300 -12.25 63.06 -40.18
C VAL A 300 -12.07 63.57 -41.62
N SER A 301 -13.02 64.30 -42.15
CA SER A 301 -12.83 65.05 -43.37
C SER A 301 -12.22 66.41 -43.07
N VAL A 302 -10.99 66.63 -43.54
CA VAL A 302 -10.41 67.98 -43.53
C VAL A 302 -10.95 68.68 -44.83
N ALA A 303 -11.81 69.66 -44.63
CA ALA A 303 -12.23 70.51 -45.75
C ALA A 303 -11.03 71.29 -46.28
N GLY A 304 -10.86 71.31 -47.60
CA GLY A 304 -9.70 71.63 -48.37
C GLY A 304 -8.93 72.89 -47.96
N ALA A 305 -7.65 72.90 -48.34
CA ALA A 305 -6.75 74.00 -48.16
C ALA A 305 -7.32 75.31 -48.62
N ILE A 306 -7.29 76.31 -47.77
CA ILE A 306 -7.53 77.71 -48.18
C ILE A 306 -6.28 78.17 -48.91
N THR A 307 -6.43 78.52 -50.22
CA THR A 307 -5.39 79.18 -50.98
C THR A 307 -5.38 80.66 -50.69
#